data_f9673cf9c67e9c3aab0d426db303d327
#
_entry.id   f9673cf9c67e9c3aab0d426db303d327
#
_cell.length_a   1.000
_cell.length_b   1.000
_cell.length_c   1.000
_cell.angle_alpha   90.00
_cell.angle_beta   90.00
_cell.angle_gamma   90.00
#
_symmetry.space_group_name_H-M   'P 1'
#
loop_
_entity.id
_entity.type
_entity.pdbx_description
1 polymer ?
#
loop_
_entity_poly.entity_id
_entity_poly.type
_entity_poly.pdbx_seq_one_letter_code
_entity_poly.pdbx_strand_id
1 'polypeptide(L)'
;MEERTLTRKDLRRCWRAWMMHNLSSMSFERLESFGFCLSMLPVAKKLYPDAAQRTEMLRRHASFYNTEPQIGAIVNGMALGLEEKKANGEPIDGETINTLKVGLMGPIAGIGDSMIPGMLIPILLSIGMALAAGGNILGPLFYTVAWLAIIIPGSWFLFLKGYKMGSGSVEMLVSSKSARLREALSLLGVFVMGGVAASYVKLGTGLEFITKDGVNIHVQQMLDGIFPQLLPLAVVLGIWYIMAKRGVSPVKAMVLLLILAALGVATGLFAG
;
A
#
# COMPACT_ATOMS: atom_id res chain seq x y z
N MET A 1 7.99 -37.60 6.84
CA MET A 1 7.72 -36.49 7.82
C MET A 1 6.22 -36.21 7.77
N GLU A 2 5.56 -36.08 8.92
CA GLU A 2 4.15 -35.69 8.96
C GLU A 2 3.97 -34.31 8.32
N GLU A 3 3.01 -34.16 7.42
CA GLU A 3 2.74 -32.92 6.72
C GLU A 3 2.19 -31.89 7.72
N ARG A 4 2.83 -30.73 7.80
CA ARG A 4 2.50 -29.64 8.75
C ARG A 4 1.46 -28.71 8.14
N THR A 5 0.20 -29.17 8.10
CA THR A 5 -0.90 -28.39 7.53
C THR A 5 -1.50 -27.41 8.54
N LEU A 6 -1.76 -26.18 8.11
CA LEU A 6 -2.42 -25.17 8.93
C LEU A 6 -3.93 -25.31 8.86
N THR A 7 -4.57 -25.34 10.02
CA THR A 7 -6.01 -25.41 10.14
C THR A 7 -6.66 -24.01 9.97
N ARG A 8 -7.96 -23.97 9.69
CA ARG A 8 -8.72 -22.70 9.69
C ARG A 8 -8.60 -21.93 11.01
N LYS A 9 -8.42 -22.64 12.14
CA LYS A 9 -8.23 -22.03 13.46
C LYS A 9 -6.86 -21.35 13.54
N ASP A 10 -5.81 -21.95 12.98
CA ASP A 10 -4.48 -21.38 12.90
C ASP A 10 -4.48 -20.13 12.02
N LEU A 11 -5.07 -20.20 10.83
CA LEU A 11 -5.20 -19.07 9.90
C LEU A 11 -5.94 -17.89 10.55
N ARG A 12 -7.04 -18.17 11.26
CA ARG A 12 -7.80 -17.14 11.97
C ARG A 12 -7.01 -16.48 13.10
N ARG A 13 -6.14 -17.25 13.79
CA ARG A 13 -5.25 -16.70 14.83
C ARG A 13 -4.19 -15.77 14.22
N CYS A 14 -3.57 -16.16 13.11
CA CYS A 14 -2.59 -15.36 12.40
C CYS A 14 -3.22 -14.05 11.87
N TRP A 15 -4.36 -14.15 11.19
CA TRP A 15 -5.08 -12.99 10.68
C TRP A 15 -5.50 -12.03 11.81
N ARG A 16 -6.03 -12.53 12.93
CA ARG A 16 -6.37 -11.67 14.07
C ARG A 16 -5.15 -10.99 14.66
N ALA A 17 -4.04 -11.71 14.78
CA ALA A 17 -2.79 -11.12 15.25
C ALA A 17 -2.32 -9.99 14.30
N TRP A 18 -2.42 -10.19 12.98
CA TRP A 18 -2.18 -9.12 12.01
C TRP A 18 -3.11 -7.93 12.23
N MET A 19 -4.41 -8.13 12.25
CA MET A 19 -5.40 -7.06 12.40
C MET A 19 -5.26 -6.26 13.70
N MET A 20 -4.80 -6.89 14.79
CA MET A 20 -4.64 -6.22 16.08
C MET A 20 -3.29 -5.51 16.24
N HIS A 21 -2.24 -5.97 15.52
CA HIS A 21 -0.88 -5.49 15.77
C HIS A 21 -0.23 -4.76 14.59
N ASN A 22 -0.84 -4.71 13.41
CA ASN A 22 -0.24 -4.07 12.24
C ASN A 22 0.17 -2.62 12.52
N LEU A 23 -0.71 -1.79 13.08
CA LEU A 23 -0.45 -0.39 13.41
C LEU A 23 -0.07 -0.17 14.89
N SER A 24 -0.51 -1.05 15.81
CA SER A 24 -0.27 -0.87 17.25
C SER A 24 1.17 -1.17 17.67
N SER A 25 1.92 -1.91 16.83
CA SER A 25 3.32 -2.28 17.07
C SER A 25 4.28 -1.64 16.07
N MET A 26 3.92 -0.50 15.50
CA MET A 26 4.77 0.22 14.55
C MET A 26 6.05 0.74 15.20
N SER A 27 7.14 0.73 14.42
CA SER A 27 8.39 1.39 14.77
C SER A 27 8.83 2.33 13.65
N PHE A 28 9.56 3.38 13.99
CA PHE A 28 10.05 4.36 13.01
C PHE A 28 10.96 3.72 11.93
N GLU A 29 11.79 2.73 12.33
CA GLU A 29 12.74 2.10 11.41
C GLU A 29 12.12 0.99 10.55
N ARG A 30 11.11 0.28 11.07
CA ARG A 30 10.62 -0.97 10.47
C ARG A 30 9.15 -0.95 10.16
N LEU A 31 8.46 0.13 10.49
CA LEU A 31 7.03 0.34 10.32
C LEU A 31 6.19 -0.84 10.82
N GLU A 32 5.46 -1.54 9.98
CA GLU A 32 4.52 -2.62 10.33
C GLU A 32 5.18 -3.98 10.53
N SER A 33 6.51 -4.08 10.42
CA SER A 33 7.22 -5.37 10.46
C SER A 33 6.98 -6.17 11.73
N PHE A 34 6.86 -5.51 12.89
CA PHE A 34 6.57 -6.20 14.14
C PHE A 34 5.17 -6.80 14.13
N GLY A 35 4.17 -6.09 13.60
CA GLY A 35 2.83 -6.63 13.41
C GLY A 35 2.83 -7.84 12.48
N PHE A 36 3.63 -7.78 11.40
CA PHE A 36 3.81 -8.92 10.50
C PHE A 36 4.45 -10.12 11.20
N CYS A 37 5.53 -9.89 11.96
CA CYS A 37 6.20 -10.93 12.75
C CYS A 37 5.25 -11.54 13.81
N LEU A 38 4.52 -10.70 14.53
CA LEU A 38 3.53 -11.14 15.54
C LEU A 38 2.42 -11.99 14.92
N SER A 39 2.04 -11.72 13.68
CA SER A 39 1.03 -12.53 12.97
C SER A 39 1.50 -13.95 12.68
N MET A 40 2.81 -14.20 12.60
CA MET A 40 3.40 -15.52 12.37
C MET A 40 3.58 -16.36 13.65
N LEU A 41 3.62 -15.70 14.82
CA LEU A 41 3.85 -16.38 16.12
C LEU A 41 2.87 -17.51 16.43
N PRO A 42 1.55 -17.41 16.17
CA PRO A 42 0.60 -18.47 16.50
C PRO A 42 0.92 -19.83 15.89
N VAL A 43 1.65 -19.85 14.77
CA VAL A 43 1.97 -21.06 14.01
C VAL A 43 3.47 -21.38 13.96
N ALA A 44 4.30 -20.47 14.45
CA ALA A 44 5.77 -20.59 14.35
C ALA A 44 6.30 -21.92 14.90
N LYS A 45 5.83 -22.36 16.08
CA LYS A 45 6.24 -23.62 16.69
C LYS A 45 5.70 -24.84 15.93
N LYS A 46 4.52 -24.73 15.31
CA LYS A 46 3.91 -25.80 14.53
C LYS A 46 4.66 -26.02 13.22
N LEU A 47 5.02 -24.93 12.53
CA LEU A 47 5.76 -24.99 11.27
C LEU A 47 7.23 -25.35 11.51
N TYR A 48 7.86 -24.75 12.51
CA TYR A 48 9.28 -24.91 12.83
C TYR A 48 9.46 -25.32 14.30
N PRO A 49 9.41 -26.63 14.62
CA PRO A 49 9.67 -27.14 15.98
C PRO A 49 11.08 -26.82 16.47
N ASP A 50 12.07 -26.82 15.56
CA ASP A 50 13.44 -26.42 15.86
C ASP A 50 13.53 -24.92 16.17
N ALA A 51 14.27 -24.57 17.24
CA ALA A 51 14.37 -23.21 17.71
C ALA A 51 15.14 -22.28 16.75
N ALA A 52 16.18 -22.82 16.08
CA ALA A 52 16.98 -22.04 15.14
C ALA A 52 16.18 -21.68 13.89
N GLN A 53 15.48 -22.65 13.29
CA GLN A 53 14.61 -22.45 12.13
C GLN A 53 13.46 -21.49 12.45
N ARG A 54 12.87 -21.61 13.64
CA ARG A 54 11.82 -20.71 14.12
C ARG A 54 12.32 -19.26 14.28
N THR A 55 13.51 -19.09 14.83
CA THR A 55 14.14 -17.78 14.98
C THR A 55 14.45 -17.17 13.61
N GLU A 56 14.92 -17.95 12.65
CA GLU A 56 15.17 -17.53 11.27
C GLU A 56 13.87 -17.04 10.61
N MET A 57 12.78 -17.81 10.71
CA MET A 57 11.46 -17.41 10.21
C MET A 57 11.00 -16.06 10.80
N LEU A 58 11.02 -15.93 12.12
CA LEU A 58 10.58 -14.70 12.79
C LEU A 58 11.48 -13.50 12.43
N ARG A 59 12.80 -13.69 12.35
CA ARG A 59 13.74 -12.65 11.94
C ARG A 59 13.48 -12.18 10.52
N ARG A 60 13.16 -13.08 9.59
CA ARG A 60 12.78 -12.77 8.20
C ARG A 60 11.53 -11.89 8.16
N HIS A 61 10.51 -12.17 8.97
CA HIS A 61 9.28 -11.39 9.02
C HIS A 61 9.38 -10.10 9.86
N ALA A 62 10.42 -9.94 10.66
CA ALA A 62 10.76 -8.70 11.35
C ALA A 62 11.56 -7.70 10.48
N SER A 63 11.86 -8.02 9.20
CA SER A 63 12.43 -7.07 8.23
C SER A 63 11.41 -6.01 7.85
N PHE A 64 11.88 -4.85 7.40
CA PHE A 64 11.03 -3.71 6.99
C PHE A 64 9.81 -4.13 6.19
N TYR A 65 8.67 -3.60 6.57
CA TYR A 65 7.39 -3.82 5.88
C TYR A 65 6.44 -2.65 6.15
N ASN A 66 5.79 -2.16 5.10
CA ASN A 66 4.78 -1.11 5.17
C ASN A 66 3.77 -1.26 4.04
N THR A 67 2.49 -1.30 4.38
CA THR A 67 1.40 -1.43 3.41
C THR A 67 0.13 -0.80 3.97
N GLU A 68 -0.93 -0.74 3.17
CA GLU A 68 -2.25 -0.49 3.74
C GLU A 68 -2.73 -1.77 4.45
N PRO A 69 -2.99 -1.73 5.76
CA PRO A 69 -3.10 -2.95 6.58
C PRO A 69 -4.25 -3.88 6.22
N GLN A 70 -5.40 -3.34 5.79
CA GLN A 70 -6.60 -4.13 5.56
C GLN A 70 -6.49 -4.94 4.26
N ILE A 71 -6.06 -4.31 3.17
CA ILE A 71 -5.79 -4.96 1.88
C ILE A 71 -4.47 -5.74 1.95
N GLY A 72 -3.49 -5.23 2.67
CA GLY A 72 -2.20 -5.89 2.93
C GLY A 72 -2.29 -7.25 3.61
N ALA A 73 -3.43 -7.58 4.21
CA ALA A 73 -3.70 -8.92 4.71
C ALA A 73 -3.51 -10.03 3.66
N ILE A 74 -3.65 -9.72 2.35
CA ILE A 74 -3.37 -10.67 1.27
C ILE A 74 -1.90 -11.08 1.23
N VAL A 75 -0.98 -10.14 1.45
CA VAL A 75 0.47 -10.41 1.48
C VAL A 75 0.84 -11.22 2.71
N ASN A 76 0.23 -10.91 3.85
CA ASN A 76 0.41 -11.67 5.09
C ASN A 76 -0.04 -13.13 4.93
N GLY A 77 -1.21 -13.35 4.34
CA GLY A 77 -1.70 -14.69 4.01
C GLY A 77 -0.78 -15.43 3.04
N MET A 78 -0.30 -14.76 1.99
CA MET A 78 0.59 -15.36 1.00
C MET A 78 1.92 -15.78 1.62
N ALA A 79 2.54 -14.94 2.43
CA ALA A 79 3.76 -15.27 3.14
C ALA A 79 3.57 -16.48 4.07
N LEU A 80 2.42 -16.57 4.75
CA LEU A 80 2.08 -17.71 5.61
C LEU A 80 1.96 -19.00 4.81
N GLY A 81 1.31 -18.99 3.64
CA GLY A 81 1.22 -20.14 2.76
C GLY A 81 2.57 -20.62 2.24
N LEU A 82 3.48 -19.70 1.94
CA LEU A 82 4.86 -20.02 1.53
C LEU A 82 5.68 -20.60 2.69
N GLU A 83 5.52 -20.08 3.91
CA GLU A 83 6.18 -20.64 5.09
C GLU A 83 5.72 -22.07 5.38
N GLU A 84 4.44 -22.36 5.20
CA GLU A 84 3.92 -23.73 5.33
C GLU A 84 4.54 -24.68 4.31
N LYS A 85 4.63 -24.27 3.05
CA LYS A 85 5.28 -25.03 1.98
C LYS A 85 6.76 -25.26 2.27
N LYS A 86 7.50 -24.21 2.64
CA LYS A 86 8.90 -24.31 3.06
C LYS A 86 9.09 -25.28 4.22
N ALA A 87 8.22 -25.21 5.24
CA ALA A 87 8.27 -26.10 6.42
C ALA A 87 8.00 -27.57 6.07
N ASN A 88 7.31 -27.84 4.96
CA ASN A 88 7.04 -29.18 4.44
C ASN A 88 8.12 -29.69 3.44
N GLY A 89 9.20 -28.92 3.25
CA GLY A 89 10.34 -29.37 2.45
C GLY A 89 10.29 -28.95 0.99
N GLU A 90 9.35 -28.10 0.59
CA GLU A 90 9.36 -27.51 -0.75
C GLU A 90 10.61 -26.63 -0.95
N PRO A 91 11.20 -26.60 -2.16
CA PRO A 91 12.44 -25.89 -2.45
C PRO A 91 12.24 -24.36 -2.51
N ILE A 92 11.72 -23.80 -1.42
CA ILE A 92 11.51 -22.37 -1.25
C ILE A 92 12.55 -21.85 -0.26
N ASP A 93 13.41 -20.94 -0.68
CA ASP A 93 14.30 -20.26 0.23
C ASP A 93 13.62 -19.10 0.97
N GLY A 94 14.23 -18.68 2.08
CA GLY A 94 13.69 -17.57 2.87
C GLY A 94 13.80 -16.22 2.18
N GLU A 95 14.75 -16.09 1.25
CA GLU A 95 14.94 -14.88 0.46
C GLU A 95 13.80 -14.69 -0.55
N THR A 96 13.35 -15.76 -1.19
CA THR A 96 12.18 -15.76 -2.08
C THR A 96 10.93 -15.26 -1.36
N ILE A 97 10.67 -15.73 -0.12
CA ILE A 97 9.54 -15.28 0.69
C ILE A 97 9.65 -13.78 1.00
N ASN A 98 10.83 -13.32 1.40
CA ASN A 98 11.06 -11.93 1.71
C ASN A 98 10.97 -11.02 0.46
N THR A 99 11.53 -11.44 -0.67
CA THR A 99 11.46 -10.71 -1.94
C THR A 99 10.02 -10.55 -2.41
N LEU A 100 9.19 -11.58 -2.28
CA LEU A 100 7.78 -11.51 -2.63
C LEU A 100 7.02 -10.57 -1.68
N LYS A 101 7.28 -10.66 -0.37
CA LYS A 101 6.70 -9.76 0.64
C LYS A 101 7.01 -8.29 0.31
N VAL A 102 8.28 -7.96 0.07
CA VAL A 102 8.74 -6.61 -0.24
C VAL A 102 8.26 -6.15 -1.61
N GLY A 103 8.27 -7.04 -2.61
CA GLY A 103 7.81 -6.72 -3.96
C GLY A 103 6.32 -6.39 -4.07
N LEU A 104 5.49 -7.01 -3.22
CA LEU A 104 4.05 -6.75 -3.17
C LEU A 104 3.69 -5.55 -2.28
N MET A 105 4.55 -5.19 -1.35
CA MET A 105 4.32 -4.15 -0.35
C MET A 105 3.86 -2.83 -0.98
N GLY A 106 4.61 -2.30 -1.93
CA GLY A 106 4.32 -1.01 -2.58
C GLY A 106 3.05 -1.03 -3.43
N PRO A 107 2.89 -1.96 -4.39
CA PRO A 107 1.67 -2.06 -5.19
C PRO A 107 0.40 -2.23 -4.36
N ILE A 108 0.44 -3.08 -3.33
CA ILE A 108 -0.72 -3.30 -2.45
C ILE A 108 -1.00 -2.07 -1.58
N ALA A 109 0.04 -1.38 -1.09
CA ALA A 109 -0.13 -0.10 -0.39
C ALA A 109 -0.81 0.94 -1.29
N GLY A 110 -0.33 1.12 -2.53
CA GLY A 110 -0.91 2.10 -3.45
C GLY A 110 -2.39 1.85 -3.77
N ILE A 111 -2.78 0.59 -3.94
CA ILE A 111 -4.20 0.21 -4.10
C ILE A 111 -4.97 0.46 -2.79
N GLY A 112 -4.43 0.00 -1.67
CA GLY A 112 -5.06 0.09 -0.36
C GLY A 112 -5.29 1.53 0.10
N ASP A 113 -4.27 2.37 0.00
CA ASP A 113 -4.33 3.78 0.39
C ASP A 113 -5.33 4.58 -0.45
N SER A 114 -5.48 4.24 -1.74
CA SER A 114 -6.50 4.87 -2.58
C SER A 114 -7.91 4.40 -2.21
N MET A 115 -8.08 3.11 -1.94
CA MET A 115 -9.41 2.52 -1.71
C MET A 115 -9.91 2.76 -0.28
N ILE A 116 -9.07 2.55 0.73
CA ILE A 116 -9.50 2.60 2.13
C ILE A 116 -9.53 4.05 2.63
N PRO A 117 -8.40 4.74 2.88
CA PRO A 117 -8.43 6.11 3.34
C PRO A 117 -8.85 7.10 2.26
N GLY A 118 -8.56 6.83 0.98
CA GLY A 118 -8.88 7.73 -0.13
C GLY A 118 -10.34 7.71 -0.57
N MET A 119 -11.06 6.59 -0.40
CA MET A 119 -12.45 6.47 -0.90
C MET A 119 -13.42 5.96 0.17
N LEU A 120 -13.17 4.81 0.78
CA LEU A 120 -14.14 4.17 1.68
C LEU A 120 -14.39 5.01 2.94
N ILE A 121 -13.33 5.49 3.60
CA ILE A 121 -13.45 6.32 4.82
C ILE A 121 -14.22 7.60 4.54
N PRO A 122 -13.88 8.44 3.54
CA PRO A 122 -14.63 9.65 3.23
C PRO A 122 -16.10 9.41 2.92
N ILE A 123 -16.43 8.35 2.18
CA ILE A 123 -17.82 8.00 1.86
C ILE A 123 -18.60 7.66 3.13
N LEU A 124 -18.10 6.73 3.94
CA LEU A 124 -18.77 6.34 5.18
C LEU A 124 -18.88 7.50 6.17
N LEU A 125 -17.83 8.34 6.25
CA LEU A 125 -17.80 9.49 7.12
C LEU A 125 -18.82 10.55 6.67
N SER A 126 -18.95 10.82 5.37
CA SER A 126 -19.94 11.74 4.84
C SER A 126 -21.37 11.34 5.17
N ILE A 127 -21.69 10.05 5.00
CA ILE A 127 -23.00 9.50 5.37
C ILE A 127 -23.19 9.59 6.90
N GLY A 128 -22.17 9.20 7.68
CA GLY A 128 -22.21 9.29 9.13
C GLY A 128 -22.43 10.71 9.64
N MET A 129 -21.76 11.70 9.06
CA MET A 129 -21.94 13.12 9.40
C MET A 129 -23.36 13.62 9.06
N ALA A 130 -23.90 13.24 7.92
CA ALA A 130 -25.27 13.59 7.55
C ALA A 130 -26.31 13.01 8.54
N LEU A 131 -26.10 11.77 8.98
CA LEU A 131 -26.95 11.12 9.99
C LEU A 131 -26.75 11.69 11.40
N ALA A 132 -25.59 12.28 11.69
CA ALA A 132 -25.28 12.90 12.98
C ALA A 132 -25.83 14.32 13.10
N ALA A 133 -26.46 14.87 12.09
CA ALA A 133 -27.02 16.22 12.12
C ALA A 133 -27.96 16.41 13.32
N GLY A 134 -27.80 17.52 14.05
CA GLY A 134 -28.56 17.76 15.28
C GLY A 134 -28.11 16.98 16.51
N GLY A 135 -26.92 16.36 16.50
CA GLY A 135 -26.37 15.58 17.63
C GLY A 135 -26.87 14.13 17.70
N ASN A 136 -27.37 13.59 16.59
CA ASN A 136 -27.92 12.24 16.54
C ASN A 136 -26.79 11.17 16.61
N ILE A 137 -26.92 10.23 17.55
CA ILE A 137 -25.96 9.12 17.78
C ILE A 137 -25.94 8.10 16.61
N LEU A 138 -26.95 8.13 15.74
CA LEU A 138 -27.00 7.21 14.59
C LEU A 138 -25.82 7.42 13.61
N GLY A 139 -25.26 8.62 13.52
CA GLY A 139 -24.10 8.88 12.68
C GLY A 139 -22.86 8.09 13.07
N PRO A 140 -22.32 8.24 14.28
CA PRO A 140 -21.18 7.46 14.76
C PRO A 140 -21.46 5.96 14.78
N LEU A 141 -22.67 5.55 15.15
CA LEU A 141 -23.07 4.14 15.15
C LEU A 141 -23.03 3.55 13.71
N PHE A 142 -23.61 4.26 12.75
CA PHE A 142 -23.58 3.86 11.35
C PHE A 142 -22.14 3.69 10.86
N TYR A 143 -21.30 4.71 11.08
CA TYR A 143 -19.91 4.67 10.64
C TYR A 143 -19.18 3.46 11.21
N THR A 144 -19.29 3.23 12.51
CA THR A 144 -18.61 2.12 13.20
C THR A 144 -19.09 0.76 12.69
N VAL A 145 -20.39 0.57 12.60
CA VAL A 145 -20.98 -0.71 12.15
C VAL A 145 -20.65 -0.96 10.68
N ALA A 146 -20.82 0.02 9.81
CA ALA A 146 -20.52 -0.11 8.38
C ALA A 146 -19.04 -0.38 8.13
N TRP A 147 -18.16 0.34 8.83
CA TRP A 147 -16.71 0.12 8.77
C TRP A 147 -16.34 -1.31 9.16
N LEU A 148 -16.77 -1.77 10.32
CA LEU A 148 -16.46 -3.12 10.80
C LEU A 148 -17.07 -4.21 9.90
N ALA A 149 -18.28 -4.00 9.39
CA ALA A 149 -18.97 -4.93 8.52
C ALA A 149 -18.27 -5.10 7.14
N ILE A 150 -17.58 -4.09 6.66
CA ILE A 150 -16.82 -4.14 5.41
C ILE A 150 -15.41 -4.67 5.65
N ILE A 151 -14.70 -4.11 6.62
CA ILE A 151 -13.26 -4.35 6.82
C ILE A 151 -12.97 -5.74 7.38
N ILE A 152 -13.72 -6.20 8.36
CA ILE A 152 -13.47 -7.51 8.97
C ILE A 152 -13.62 -8.65 7.96
N PRO A 153 -14.75 -8.81 7.25
CA PRO A 153 -14.89 -9.88 6.28
C PRO A 153 -14.02 -9.67 5.03
N GLY A 154 -13.84 -8.42 4.59
CA GLY A 154 -13.00 -8.08 3.44
C GLY A 154 -11.54 -8.46 3.66
N SER A 155 -10.96 -8.03 4.76
CA SER A 155 -9.57 -8.37 5.14
C SER A 155 -9.39 -9.88 5.37
N TRP A 156 -10.35 -10.55 6.01
CA TRP A 156 -10.32 -12.01 6.17
C TRP A 156 -10.35 -12.74 4.82
N PHE A 157 -11.22 -12.30 3.91
CA PHE A 157 -11.30 -12.86 2.56
C PHE A 157 -9.97 -12.70 1.80
N LEU A 158 -9.38 -11.50 1.85
CA LEU A 158 -8.08 -11.21 1.21
C LEU A 158 -6.95 -12.07 1.81
N PHE A 159 -6.91 -12.20 3.14
CA PHE A 159 -5.94 -13.05 3.82
C PHE A 159 -6.04 -14.51 3.36
N LEU A 160 -7.26 -15.06 3.29
CA LEU A 160 -7.48 -16.43 2.82
C LEU A 160 -7.12 -16.61 1.34
N LYS A 161 -7.40 -15.62 0.50
CA LYS A 161 -6.99 -15.65 -0.91
C LYS A 161 -5.47 -15.62 -1.02
N GLY A 162 -4.80 -14.76 -0.27
CA GLY A 162 -3.35 -14.71 -0.19
C GLY A 162 -2.76 -16.05 0.26
N TYR A 163 -3.27 -16.64 1.32
CA TYR A 163 -2.82 -17.95 1.81
C TYR A 163 -2.95 -19.04 0.73
N LYS A 164 -4.09 -19.12 0.05
CA LYS A 164 -4.28 -20.07 -1.06
C LYS A 164 -3.31 -19.81 -2.22
N MET A 165 -3.01 -18.55 -2.52
CA MET A 165 -2.02 -18.20 -3.55
C MET A 165 -0.61 -18.64 -3.12
N GLY A 166 -0.21 -18.39 -1.88
CA GLY A 166 1.08 -18.82 -1.35
C GLY A 166 1.22 -20.34 -1.26
N SER A 167 0.19 -21.02 -0.81
CA SER A 167 0.20 -22.49 -0.68
C SER A 167 0.00 -23.25 -2.00
N GLY A 168 -0.56 -22.61 -3.04
CA GLY A 168 -0.85 -23.28 -4.32
C GLY A 168 0.15 -23.06 -5.45
N SER A 169 1.05 -22.08 -5.34
CA SER A 169 1.78 -21.52 -6.49
C SER A 169 3.29 -21.74 -6.48
N VAL A 170 3.81 -22.75 -5.78
CA VAL A 170 5.27 -22.99 -5.67
C VAL A 170 5.90 -23.22 -7.05
N GLU A 171 5.27 -23.97 -7.93
CA GLU A 171 5.76 -24.17 -9.30
C GLU A 171 5.85 -22.83 -10.08
N MET A 172 4.95 -21.89 -9.82
CA MET A 172 4.98 -20.57 -10.45
C MET A 172 6.10 -19.68 -9.89
N LEU A 173 6.48 -19.85 -8.62
CA LEU A 173 7.49 -19.04 -7.93
C LEU A 173 8.92 -19.55 -8.15
N VAL A 174 9.11 -20.86 -8.29
CA VAL A 174 10.43 -21.50 -8.48
C VAL A 174 10.82 -21.59 -9.97
N SER A 175 9.85 -21.50 -10.89
CA SER A 175 10.11 -21.54 -12.33
C SER A 175 10.61 -20.19 -12.87
N SER A 176 11.14 -20.19 -14.12
CA SER A 176 11.47 -18.96 -14.87
C SER A 176 10.32 -17.94 -15.01
N LYS A 177 9.09 -18.34 -14.63
CA LYS A 177 7.92 -17.48 -14.52
C LYS A 177 7.99 -16.51 -13.34
N SER A 178 8.84 -16.75 -12.32
CA SER A 178 9.02 -15.84 -11.18
C SER A 178 9.60 -14.48 -11.60
N ALA A 179 10.48 -14.47 -12.60
CA ALA A 179 10.98 -13.22 -13.16
C ALA A 179 9.87 -12.41 -13.84
N ARG A 180 9.01 -13.07 -14.62
CA ARG A 180 7.85 -12.43 -15.28
C ARG A 180 6.82 -11.95 -14.25
N LEU A 181 6.61 -12.70 -13.16
CA LEU A 181 5.71 -12.27 -12.10
C LEU A 181 6.22 -11.01 -11.40
N ARG A 182 7.53 -10.95 -11.07
CA ARG A 182 8.15 -9.75 -10.51
C ARG A 182 8.05 -8.55 -11.45
N GLU A 183 8.29 -8.76 -12.74
CA GLU A 183 8.15 -7.72 -13.76
C GLU A 183 6.69 -7.24 -13.87
N ALA A 184 5.72 -8.15 -13.91
CA ALA A 184 4.30 -7.82 -13.94
C ALA A 184 3.85 -7.05 -12.67
N LEU A 185 4.33 -7.46 -11.49
CA LEU A 185 4.06 -6.75 -10.23
C LEU A 185 4.72 -5.36 -10.20
N SER A 186 5.93 -5.24 -10.73
CA SER A 186 6.62 -3.95 -10.87
C SER A 186 5.87 -3.01 -11.82
N LEU A 187 5.41 -3.52 -12.97
CA LEU A 187 4.57 -2.78 -13.91
C LEU A 187 3.25 -2.35 -13.28
N LEU A 188 2.58 -3.25 -12.56
CA LEU A 188 1.36 -2.92 -11.82
C LEU A 188 1.63 -1.80 -10.80
N GLY A 189 2.74 -1.90 -10.05
CA GLY A 189 3.14 -0.87 -9.09
C GLY A 189 3.34 0.50 -9.73
N VAL A 190 4.06 0.56 -10.85
CA VAL A 190 4.27 1.80 -11.61
C VAL A 190 2.93 2.36 -12.12
N PHE A 191 2.05 1.49 -12.62
CA PHE A 191 0.73 1.90 -13.13
C PHE A 191 -0.15 2.48 -12.02
N VAL A 192 -0.20 1.81 -10.85
CA VAL A 192 -0.93 2.29 -9.69
C VAL A 192 -0.34 3.61 -9.18
N MET A 193 0.98 3.72 -9.08
CA MET A 193 1.65 4.97 -8.67
C MET A 193 1.34 6.11 -9.64
N GLY A 194 1.29 5.85 -10.94
CA GLY A 194 0.87 6.83 -11.95
C GLY A 194 -0.57 7.29 -11.73
N GLY A 195 -1.50 6.37 -11.46
CA GLY A 195 -2.90 6.68 -11.15
C GLY A 195 -3.07 7.51 -9.88
N VAL A 196 -2.34 7.15 -8.82
CA VAL A 196 -2.30 7.92 -7.57
C VAL A 196 -1.74 9.32 -7.81
N ALA A 197 -0.62 9.45 -8.52
CA ALA A 197 -0.05 10.75 -8.84
C ALA A 197 -1.04 11.63 -9.62
N ALA A 198 -1.71 11.09 -10.64
CA ALA A 198 -2.72 11.81 -11.42
C ALA A 198 -3.95 12.23 -10.58
N SER A 199 -4.31 11.46 -9.56
CA SER A 199 -5.47 11.74 -8.72
C SER A 199 -5.19 12.79 -7.63
N TYR A 200 -4.00 12.75 -7.05
CA TYR A 200 -3.66 13.57 -5.87
C TYR A 200 -2.79 14.77 -6.16
N VAL A 201 -1.97 14.75 -7.20
CA VAL A 201 -1.15 15.92 -7.57
C VAL A 201 -2.01 16.89 -8.37
N LYS A 202 -2.47 17.94 -7.71
CA LYS A 202 -3.24 19.02 -8.33
C LYS A 202 -2.37 20.26 -8.37
N LEU A 203 -2.10 20.74 -9.55
CA LEU A 203 -1.33 21.96 -9.78
C LEU A 203 -1.90 22.69 -10.99
N GLY A 204 -2.25 23.94 -10.81
CA GLY A 204 -2.68 24.83 -11.87
C GLY A 204 -1.82 26.09 -11.91
N THR A 205 -1.78 26.77 -13.03
CA THR A 205 -1.18 28.09 -13.14
C THR A 205 -2.23 29.19 -13.04
N GLY A 206 -1.89 30.26 -12.28
CA GLY A 206 -2.69 31.48 -12.18
C GLY A 206 -2.37 32.52 -13.26
N LEU A 207 -1.55 32.18 -14.26
CA LEU A 207 -1.17 33.14 -15.28
C LEU A 207 -2.32 33.46 -16.23
N GLU A 208 -2.61 34.75 -16.34
CA GLU A 208 -3.60 35.28 -17.25
C GLU A 208 -2.98 36.41 -18.09
N PHE A 209 -3.32 36.48 -19.35
CA PHE A 209 -2.88 37.52 -20.27
C PHE A 209 -4.08 38.19 -20.88
N ILE A 210 -4.13 39.52 -20.79
CA ILE A 210 -5.14 40.33 -21.47
C ILE A 210 -4.54 40.80 -22.79
N THR A 211 -5.14 40.39 -23.90
CA THR A 211 -4.74 40.85 -25.24
C THR A 211 -5.15 42.34 -25.43
N LYS A 212 -4.53 42.99 -26.41
CA LYS A 212 -4.86 44.40 -26.77
C LYS A 212 -6.33 44.57 -27.12
N ASP A 213 -6.98 43.51 -27.56
CA ASP A 213 -8.41 43.49 -27.92
C ASP A 213 -9.33 43.15 -26.75
N GLY A 214 -8.81 43.13 -25.51
CA GLY A 214 -9.58 42.88 -24.28
C GLY A 214 -9.95 41.41 -24.03
N VAL A 215 -9.39 40.47 -24.76
CA VAL A 215 -9.61 39.03 -24.55
C VAL A 215 -8.73 38.54 -23.42
N ASN A 216 -9.33 37.96 -22.38
CA ASN A 216 -8.59 37.33 -21.29
C ASN A 216 -8.22 35.90 -21.66
N ILE A 217 -6.90 35.60 -21.71
CA ILE A 217 -6.36 34.31 -22.03
C ILE A 217 -5.88 33.64 -20.74
N HIS A 218 -6.54 32.57 -20.33
CA HIS A 218 -6.16 31.75 -19.19
C HIS A 218 -5.18 30.66 -19.65
N VAL A 219 -3.93 30.75 -19.23
CA VAL A 219 -2.87 29.78 -19.64
C VAL A 219 -3.22 28.35 -19.21
N GLN A 220 -3.85 28.17 -18.08
CA GLN A 220 -4.29 26.85 -17.62
C GLN A 220 -5.24 26.17 -18.62
N GLN A 221 -6.22 26.91 -19.14
CA GLN A 221 -7.17 26.35 -20.12
C GLN A 221 -6.50 25.97 -21.44
N MET A 222 -5.51 26.73 -21.86
CA MET A 222 -4.72 26.37 -23.04
C MET A 222 -3.89 25.10 -22.82
N LEU A 223 -3.24 24.97 -21.65
CA LEU A 223 -2.47 23.78 -21.31
C LEU A 223 -3.37 22.55 -21.22
N ASP A 224 -4.51 22.65 -20.58
CA ASP A 224 -5.48 21.55 -20.45
C ASP A 224 -6.11 21.16 -21.80
N GLY A 225 -6.23 22.12 -22.72
CA GLY A 225 -6.68 21.86 -24.08
C GLY A 225 -5.66 21.08 -24.94
N ILE A 226 -4.36 21.21 -24.64
CA ILE A 226 -3.29 20.47 -25.31
C ILE A 226 -3.11 19.11 -24.62
N PHE A 227 -2.92 19.10 -23.31
CA PHE A 227 -2.75 17.90 -22.52
C PHE A 227 -3.27 18.11 -21.08
N PRO A 228 -4.38 17.45 -20.73
CA PRO A 228 -4.94 17.59 -19.37
C PRO A 228 -3.92 17.22 -18.30
N GLN A 229 -3.83 18.06 -17.26
CA GLN A 229 -2.90 17.86 -16.13
C GLN A 229 -1.42 17.83 -16.52
N LEU A 230 -1.01 18.58 -17.52
CA LEU A 230 0.38 18.65 -17.98
C LEU A 230 1.33 19.12 -16.87
N LEU A 231 0.94 20.13 -16.08
CA LEU A 231 1.76 20.66 -14.98
C LEU A 231 1.97 19.64 -13.85
N PRO A 232 0.94 18.97 -13.32
CA PRO A 232 1.12 17.85 -12.41
C PRO A 232 2.07 16.78 -12.93
N LEU A 233 1.90 16.35 -14.18
CA LEU A 233 2.76 15.36 -14.82
C LEU A 233 4.22 15.82 -14.89
N ALA A 234 4.46 17.06 -15.30
CA ALA A 234 5.81 17.63 -15.39
C ALA A 234 6.52 17.68 -14.04
N VAL A 235 5.81 18.04 -12.97
CA VAL A 235 6.35 18.05 -11.59
C VAL A 235 6.69 16.64 -11.14
N VAL A 236 5.79 15.67 -11.33
CA VAL A 236 6.01 14.27 -10.94
C VAL A 236 7.22 13.69 -11.67
N LEU A 237 7.30 13.85 -13.00
CA LEU A 237 8.42 13.38 -13.79
C LEU A 237 9.73 14.11 -13.47
N GLY A 238 9.67 15.41 -13.20
CA GLY A 238 10.81 16.21 -12.80
C GLY A 238 11.41 15.74 -11.47
N ILE A 239 10.58 15.52 -10.45
CA ILE A 239 11.00 14.97 -9.16
C ILE A 239 11.54 13.56 -9.30
N TRP A 240 10.84 12.69 -10.03
CA TRP A 240 11.33 11.35 -10.33
C TRP A 240 12.72 11.39 -10.97
N TYR A 241 12.91 12.22 -11.98
CA TYR A 241 14.21 12.37 -12.66
C TYR A 241 15.33 12.82 -11.72
N ILE A 242 15.06 13.82 -10.88
CA ILE A 242 16.05 14.34 -9.92
C ILE A 242 16.40 13.27 -8.88
N MET A 243 15.42 12.53 -8.37
CA MET A 243 15.65 11.44 -7.43
C MET A 243 16.42 10.28 -8.09
N ALA A 244 15.97 9.83 -9.28
CA ALA A 244 16.54 8.67 -9.96
C ALA A 244 17.94 8.92 -10.53
N LYS A 245 18.19 10.12 -11.07
CA LYS A 245 19.45 10.43 -11.76
C LYS A 245 20.47 11.17 -10.90
N ARG A 246 20.01 11.98 -9.94
CA ARG A 246 20.90 12.78 -9.07
C ARG A 246 20.94 12.28 -7.62
N GLY A 247 20.27 11.18 -7.29
CA GLY A 247 20.30 10.57 -5.97
C GLY A 247 19.75 11.48 -4.85
N VAL A 248 18.86 12.40 -5.19
CA VAL A 248 18.24 13.29 -4.20
C VAL A 248 17.34 12.46 -3.30
N SER A 249 17.52 12.55 -1.98
CA SER A 249 16.72 11.83 -1.02
C SER A 249 15.25 12.32 -1.02
N PRO A 250 14.27 11.46 -0.66
CA PRO A 250 12.86 11.85 -0.58
C PRO A 250 12.61 13.09 0.26
N VAL A 251 13.31 13.23 1.40
CA VAL A 251 13.17 14.40 2.28
C VAL A 251 13.62 15.69 1.57
N LYS A 252 14.74 15.65 0.84
CA LYS A 252 15.20 16.81 0.05
C LYS A 252 14.23 17.15 -1.08
N ALA A 253 13.63 16.11 -1.72
CA ALA A 253 12.61 16.30 -2.74
C ALA A 253 11.36 16.96 -2.16
N MET A 254 10.91 16.56 -0.96
CA MET A 254 9.78 17.19 -0.26
C MET A 254 10.06 18.66 0.06
N VAL A 255 11.25 18.99 0.58
CA VAL A 255 11.65 20.38 0.85
C VAL A 255 11.69 21.19 -0.44
N LEU A 256 12.23 20.62 -1.52
CA LEU A 256 12.24 21.28 -2.83
C LEU A 256 10.84 21.59 -3.33
N LEU A 257 9.91 20.63 -3.22
CA LEU A 257 8.50 20.84 -3.59
C LEU A 257 7.83 21.91 -2.74
N LEU A 258 8.11 21.93 -1.43
CA LEU A 258 7.59 22.96 -0.54
C LEU A 258 8.06 24.36 -0.94
N ILE A 259 9.36 24.51 -1.24
CA ILE A 259 9.92 25.78 -1.71
C ILE A 259 9.32 26.18 -3.05
N LEU A 260 9.20 25.23 -3.99
CA LEU A 260 8.61 25.46 -5.31
C LEU A 260 7.15 25.92 -5.20
N ALA A 261 6.36 25.27 -4.35
CA ALA A 261 4.98 25.65 -4.09
C ALA A 261 4.86 27.06 -3.47
N ALA A 262 5.68 27.33 -2.44
CA ALA A 262 5.68 28.63 -1.77
C ALA A 262 6.07 29.79 -2.74
N LEU A 263 7.11 29.59 -3.52
CA LEU A 263 7.54 30.58 -4.53
C LEU A 263 6.50 30.73 -5.64
N GLY A 264 5.92 29.63 -6.12
CA GLY A 264 4.91 29.66 -7.19
C GLY A 264 3.65 30.41 -6.78
N VAL A 265 3.18 30.20 -5.54
CA VAL A 265 2.02 30.94 -5.00
C VAL A 265 2.39 32.42 -4.75
N ALA A 266 3.55 32.70 -4.14
CA ALA A 266 3.99 34.07 -3.85
C ALA A 266 4.19 34.92 -5.10
N THR A 267 4.56 34.31 -6.22
CA THR A 267 4.75 34.99 -7.52
C THR A 267 3.47 35.04 -8.37
N GLY A 268 2.37 34.40 -7.94
CA GLY A 268 1.15 34.24 -8.73
C GLY A 268 1.29 33.26 -9.91
N LEU A 269 2.41 32.52 -9.99
CA LEU A 269 2.64 31.53 -11.03
C LEU A 269 1.70 30.34 -10.88
N PHE A 270 1.45 29.91 -9.65
CA PHE A 270 0.52 28.82 -9.34
C PHE A 270 -0.78 29.37 -8.80
N ALA A 271 -1.89 28.79 -9.28
CA ALA A 271 -3.20 29.00 -8.68
C ALA A 271 -3.23 28.33 -7.30
N GLY A 272 -3.59 29.09 -6.26
CA GLY A 272 -3.75 28.60 -4.90
C GLY A 272 -5.10 27.91 -4.69
#